data_c548ee483cddd1a603937c5f4b7779dd
#
_entry.id   c548ee483cddd1a603937c5f4b7779dd
#
_cell.length_a   1.000
_cell.length_b   1.000
_cell.length_c   1.000
_cell.angle_alpha   90.00
_cell.angle_beta   90.00
_cell.angle_gamma   90.00
#
_symmetry.space_group_name_H-M   'P 1'
#
loop_
_entity.id
_entity.type
_entity.pdbx_description
1 polymer ?
#
loop_
_entity_poly.entity_id
_entity_poly.type
_entity_poly.pdbx_seq_one_letter_code
_entity_poly.pdbx_strand_id
1 'polypeptide(L)'
;MAAASIGGMALAASPQATYEEAARNMAAHPQGSYTLKLGLKMPFVGEGAVVNNIDVQERPFVIQSQAKVTGFAATTMKKVPEGKAYAVQNGKKIDVYYQEDGDEWEKKSYDLKDSKPLADYLRQDYNVLAGVKKVTAAGGNDYNVVFDASHIYNPADQAQWKKNGMTAEQIRVMTKVLQGLQQCGDLSTVVTIDPATKRISRISLPLTDQLRSLALTLVDEYGRSDADKAVAQSFIKMSEVSL
;
A
#
# COMPACT_ATOMS: atom_id res chain seq x y z
N MET A 1 34.90 35.70 -33.80
CA MET A 1 34.26 34.36 -33.82
C MET A 1 33.51 34.17 -32.50
N ALA A 2 32.22 34.28 -32.51
CA ALA A 2 31.37 34.07 -31.34
C ALA A 2 30.90 32.59 -31.35
N ALA A 3 31.35 31.83 -30.37
CA ALA A 3 30.87 30.45 -30.18
C ALA A 3 29.48 30.52 -29.53
N ALA A 4 28.47 30.20 -30.27
CA ALA A 4 27.11 29.97 -29.75
C ALA A 4 27.12 28.68 -28.93
N SER A 5 27.03 28.76 -27.61
CA SER A 5 26.75 27.66 -26.72
C SER A 5 25.30 27.22 -26.92
N ILE A 6 25.11 26.14 -27.63
CA ILE A 6 23.82 25.44 -27.68
C ILE A 6 23.61 24.79 -26.30
N GLY A 7 22.95 25.53 -25.42
CA GLY A 7 22.48 24.95 -24.15
C GLY A 7 21.47 23.86 -24.48
N GLY A 8 21.90 22.60 -24.33
CA GLY A 8 20.98 21.45 -24.41
C GLY A 8 19.91 21.61 -23.35
N MET A 9 18.68 21.94 -23.75
CA MET A 9 17.51 21.76 -22.91
C MET A 9 17.40 20.25 -22.62
N ALA A 10 17.75 19.84 -21.43
CA ALA A 10 17.38 18.50 -20.96
C ALA A 10 15.87 18.41 -21.04
N LEU A 11 15.35 17.65 -21.98
CA LEU A 11 13.91 17.36 -22.05
C LEU A 11 13.52 16.73 -20.71
N ALA A 12 12.62 17.39 -19.99
CA ALA A 12 12.08 16.85 -18.75
C ALA A 12 11.51 15.46 -19.04
N ALA A 13 11.85 14.46 -18.19
CA ALA A 13 11.32 13.13 -18.35
C ALA A 13 9.79 13.15 -18.35
N SER A 14 9.16 12.33 -19.19
CA SER A 14 7.70 12.24 -19.21
C SER A 14 7.19 11.71 -17.87
N PRO A 15 5.94 12.05 -17.45
CA PRO A 15 5.34 11.48 -16.23
C PRO A 15 5.42 9.95 -16.18
N GLN A 16 5.21 9.29 -17.31
CA GLN A 16 5.34 7.85 -17.46
C GLN A 16 6.75 7.38 -17.12
N ALA A 17 7.77 7.98 -17.74
CA ALA A 17 9.17 7.59 -17.52
C ALA A 17 9.62 7.84 -16.07
N THR A 18 9.16 8.94 -15.45
CA THR A 18 9.44 9.25 -14.05
C THR A 18 8.85 8.22 -13.11
N TYR A 19 7.59 7.83 -13.34
CA TYR A 19 6.93 6.79 -12.54
C TYR A 19 7.64 5.44 -12.71
N GLU A 20 7.96 5.05 -13.94
CA GLU A 20 8.66 3.78 -14.23
C GLU A 20 10.03 3.70 -13.56
N GLU A 21 10.80 4.78 -13.60
CA GLU A 21 12.08 4.86 -12.88
C GLU A 21 11.86 4.65 -11.37
N ALA A 22 10.90 5.36 -10.78
CA ALA A 22 10.62 5.29 -9.35
C ALA A 22 10.13 3.90 -8.91
N ALA A 23 9.27 3.26 -9.70
CA ALA A 23 8.79 1.92 -9.44
C ALA A 23 9.91 0.87 -9.50
N ARG A 24 10.81 0.97 -10.49
CA ARG A 24 11.98 0.09 -10.59
C ARG A 24 12.95 0.32 -9.42
N ASN A 25 13.21 1.57 -9.04
CA ASN A 25 14.08 1.90 -7.91
C ASN A 25 13.52 1.34 -6.59
N MET A 26 12.20 1.41 -6.40
CA MET A 26 11.54 0.85 -5.23
C MET A 26 11.64 -0.68 -5.20
N ALA A 27 11.47 -1.36 -6.33
CA ALA A 27 11.59 -2.81 -6.43
C ALA A 27 13.03 -3.29 -6.22
N ALA A 28 14.02 -2.54 -6.73
CA ALA A 28 15.44 -2.86 -6.57
C ALA A 28 15.93 -2.67 -5.13
N HIS A 29 15.37 -1.68 -4.42
CA HIS A 29 15.78 -1.27 -3.08
C HIS A 29 14.55 -1.06 -2.19
N PRO A 30 13.96 -2.11 -1.60
CA PRO A 30 12.71 -2.01 -0.84
C PRO A 30 12.85 -1.26 0.50
N GLN A 31 14.08 -1.01 0.99
CA GLN A 31 14.27 -0.22 2.21
C GLN A 31 13.82 1.24 2.04
N GLY A 32 13.21 1.82 3.08
CA GLY A 32 12.79 3.21 3.11
C GLY A 32 11.46 3.41 3.83
N SER A 33 11.01 4.66 3.85
CA SER A 33 9.74 5.06 4.46
C SER A 33 8.68 5.24 3.39
N TYR A 34 7.51 4.64 3.61
CA TYR A 34 6.38 4.66 2.68
C TYR A 34 5.11 5.08 3.41
N THR A 35 4.24 5.77 2.72
CA THR A 35 2.90 6.06 3.21
C THR A 35 1.86 5.45 2.26
N LEU A 36 1.05 4.54 2.78
CA LEU A 36 -0.15 4.06 2.10
C LEU A 36 -1.36 4.80 2.67
N LYS A 37 -2.12 5.45 1.80
CA LYS A 37 -3.31 6.21 2.18
C LYS A 37 -4.51 5.69 1.41
N LEU A 38 -5.52 5.24 2.14
CA LEU A 38 -6.85 4.93 1.62
C LEU A 38 -7.80 6.02 2.08
N GLY A 39 -8.21 6.87 1.16
CA GLY A 39 -8.89 8.11 1.52
C GLY A 39 -10.13 8.42 0.71
N LEU A 40 -10.95 9.28 1.29
CA LEU A 40 -12.15 9.84 0.74
C LEU A 40 -12.12 11.35 0.91
N LYS A 41 -12.42 12.08 -0.15
CA LYS A 41 -12.60 13.53 -0.10
C LYS A 41 -14.07 13.88 -0.27
N MET A 42 -14.64 14.55 0.73
CA MET A 42 -16.02 15.03 0.70
C MET A 42 -16.08 16.54 0.44
N PRO A 43 -16.94 17.02 -0.47
CA PRO A 43 -17.18 18.44 -0.64
C PRO A 43 -17.56 19.08 0.68
N PHE A 44 -17.05 20.27 0.98
CA PHE A 44 -17.31 21.07 2.18
C PHE A 44 -16.92 20.47 3.54
N VAL A 45 -16.66 19.17 3.62
CA VAL A 45 -16.30 18.48 4.88
C VAL A 45 -14.79 18.25 4.96
N GLY A 46 -14.14 18.06 3.83
CA GLY A 46 -12.70 17.81 3.76
C GLY A 46 -12.36 16.37 3.43
N GLU A 47 -11.20 15.91 3.87
CA GLU A 47 -10.68 14.56 3.61
C GLU A 47 -10.71 13.72 4.89
N GLY A 48 -11.15 12.46 4.75
CA GLY A 48 -11.00 11.41 5.75
C GLY A 48 -10.20 10.26 5.18
N ALA A 49 -9.27 9.68 5.94
CA ALA A 49 -8.44 8.61 5.45
C ALA A 49 -7.99 7.63 6.54
N VAL A 50 -7.74 6.39 6.12
CA VAL A 50 -6.84 5.46 6.82
C VAL A 50 -5.44 5.67 6.24
N VAL A 51 -4.49 6.02 7.08
CA VAL A 51 -3.09 6.25 6.71
C VAL A 51 -2.24 5.22 7.41
N ASN A 52 -1.42 4.51 6.66
CA ASN A 52 -0.41 3.59 7.18
C ASN A 52 0.98 4.08 6.78
N ASN A 53 1.77 4.46 7.77
CA ASN A 53 3.18 4.79 7.60
C ASN A 53 3.99 3.52 7.84
N ILE A 54 4.87 3.18 6.90
CA ILE A 54 5.63 1.94 6.88
C ILE A 54 7.09 2.28 6.69
N ASP A 55 7.93 1.81 7.60
CA ASP A 55 9.38 1.89 7.49
C ASP A 55 9.95 0.49 7.29
N VAL A 56 10.77 0.32 6.26
CA VAL A 56 11.39 -0.95 5.89
C VAL A 56 12.90 -0.81 5.96
N GLN A 57 13.55 -1.70 6.71
CA GLN A 57 14.98 -1.90 6.75
C GLN A 57 15.31 -3.29 6.22
N GLU A 58 16.36 -3.41 5.41
CA GLU A 58 16.69 -4.70 4.78
C GLU A 58 17.62 -5.58 5.61
N ARG A 59 18.54 -4.99 6.35
CA ARG A 59 19.60 -5.72 7.09
C ARG A 59 19.88 -5.10 8.46
N PRO A 60 19.41 -5.71 9.57
CA PRO A 60 18.48 -6.85 9.60
C PRO A 60 17.14 -6.48 8.97
N PHE A 61 16.38 -7.48 8.51
CA PHE A 61 15.06 -7.18 7.96
C PHE A 61 14.12 -6.78 9.09
N VAL A 62 13.66 -5.53 9.02
CA VAL A 62 12.72 -4.94 9.97
C VAL A 62 11.66 -4.18 9.21
N ILE A 63 10.41 -4.37 9.59
CA ILE A 63 9.29 -3.54 9.16
C ILE A 63 8.67 -2.91 10.41
N GLN A 64 8.48 -1.59 10.38
CA GLN A 64 7.63 -0.87 11.32
C GLN A 64 6.44 -0.31 10.57
N SER A 65 5.26 -0.37 11.18
CA SER A 65 4.03 0.08 10.55
C SER A 65 3.16 0.76 11.60
N GLN A 66 2.62 1.93 11.26
CA GLN A 66 1.66 2.66 12.07
C GLN A 66 0.47 3.06 11.21
N ALA A 67 -0.68 2.47 11.48
CA ALA A 67 -1.94 2.76 10.82
C ALA A 67 -2.85 3.57 11.73
N LYS A 68 -3.50 4.61 11.19
CA LYS A 68 -4.47 5.43 11.92
C LYS A 68 -5.51 6.02 10.98
N VAL A 69 -6.66 6.34 11.55
CA VAL A 69 -7.70 7.13 10.88
C VAL A 69 -7.41 8.62 11.06
N THR A 70 -7.61 9.41 9.98
CA THR A 70 -7.31 10.85 9.98
C THR A 70 -8.44 11.66 9.34
N GLY A 71 -8.37 13.01 9.50
CA GLY A 71 -9.32 13.94 8.91
C GLY A 71 -10.71 13.85 9.53
N PHE A 72 -11.76 14.14 8.73
CA PHE A 72 -13.13 14.15 9.26
C PHE A 72 -13.55 12.79 9.84
N ALA A 73 -13.04 11.69 9.31
CA ALA A 73 -13.33 10.36 9.83
C ALA A 73 -12.87 10.21 11.30
N ALA A 74 -11.70 10.76 11.64
CA ALA A 74 -11.22 10.76 13.03
C ALA A 74 -12.07 11.65 13.95
N THR A 75 -12.56 12.80 13.45
CA THR A 75 -13.35 13.73 14.27
C THR A 75 -14.75 13.22 14.62
N THR A 76 -15.25 12.25 13.86
CA THR A 76 -16.57 11.64 14.09
C THR A 76 -16.53 10.43 15.01
N MET A 77 -15.34 9.95 15.36
CA MET A 77 -15.13 8.77 16.20
C MET A 77 -14.89 9.17 17.66
N LYS A 78 -15.48 8.42 18.61
CA LYS A 78 -15.20 8.61 20.05
C LYS A 78 -13.76 8.25 20.41
N LYS A 79 -13.21 7.23 19.77
CA LYS A 79 -11.83 6.79 19.86
C LYS A 79 -11.32 6.58 18.43
N VAL A 80 -10.22 7.23 18.09
CA VAL A 80 -9.60 7.07 16.77
C VAL A 80 -8.77 5.78 16.78
N PRO A 81 -9.10 4.79 15.94
CA PRO A 81 -8.33 3.57 15.88
C PRO A 81 -6.87 3.83 15.45
N GLU A 82 -5.93 3.24 16.18
CA GLU A 82 -4.52 3.27 15.86
C GLU A 82 -3.93 1.87 16.01
N GLY A 83 -3.26 1.40 14.96
CA GLY A 83 -2.54 0.13 14.96
C GLY A 83 -1.05 0.34 14.76
N LYS A 84 -0.23 -0.34 15.56
CA LYS A 84 1.21 -0.38 15.39
C LYS A 84 1.65 -1.83 15.20
N ALA A 85 2.58 -2.04 14.29
CA ALA A 85 3.19 -3.33 14.09
C ALA A 85 4.71 -3.18 13.90
N TYR A 86 5.44 -4.15 14.42
CA TYR A 86 6.88 -4.26 14.28
C TYR A 86 7.21 -5.71 13.95
N ALA A 87 7.87 -5.95 12.83
CA ALA A 87 8.31 -7.28 12.43
C ALA A 87 9.81 -7.30 12.25
N VAL A 88 10.46 -8.32 12.82
CA VAL A 88 11.91 -8.52 12.70
C VAL A 88 12.22 -9.96 12.35
N GLN A 89 13.14 -10.14 11.40
CA GLN A 89 13.63 -11.46 11.07
C GLN A 89 14.83 -11.83 11.94
N ASN A 90 14.73 -12.96 12.64
CA ASN A 90 15.77 -13.57 13.45
C ASN A 90 16.12 -14.96 12.90
N GLY A 91 17.12 -15.05 12.00
CA GLY A 91 17.50 -16.29 11.33
C GLY A 91 16.32 -16.86 10.52
N LYS A 92 15.81 -18.03 10.93
CA LYS A 92 14.67 -18.71 10.30
C LYS A 92 13.31 -18.34 10.89
N LYS A 93 13.23 -17.28 11.70
CA LYS A 93 11.97 -16.82 12.31
C LYS A 93 11.69 -15.38 11.97
N ILE A 94 10.40 -15.05 11.87
CA ILE A 94 9.90 -13.69 11.93
C ILE A 94 9.15 -13.55 13.24
N ASP A 95 9.57 -12.60 14.06
CA ASP A 95 8.83 -12.15 15.21
C ASP A 95 8.01 -10.91 14.80
N VAL A 96 6.71 -10.98 14.97
CA VAL A 96 5.77 -9.88 14.73
C VAL A 96 5.18 -9.45 16.04
N TYR A 97 5.37 -8.19 16.36
CA TYR A 97 4.77 -7.51 17.50
C TYR A 97 3.70 -6.59 16.96
N TYR A 98 2.54 -6.56 17.59
CA TYR A 98 1.46 -5.66 17.22
C TYR A 98 0.76 -5.11 18.45
N GLN A 99 0.25 -3.89 18.31
CA GLN A 99 -0.47 -3.15 19.33
C GLN A 99 -1.65 -2.46 18.67
N GLU A 100 -2.81 -2.56 19.25
CA GLU A 100 -4.03 -1.87 18.83
C GLU A 100 -4.44 -0.87 19.89
N ASP A 101 -4.75 0.37 19.48
CA ASP A 101 -5.34 1.42 20.32
C ASP A 101 -4.60 1.72 21.65
N GLY A 102 -3.32 1.41 21.73
CA GLY A 102 -2.53 1.60 22.94
C GLY A 102 -2.61 0.46 23.95
N ASP A 103 -3.25 -0.66 23.60
CA ASP A 103 -3.29 -1.88 24.40
C ASP A 103 -1.88 -2.50 24.59
N GLU A 104 -1.78 -3.60 25.30
CA GLU A 104 -0.51 -4.30 25.45
C GLU A 104 -0.01 -4.87 24.12
N TRP A 105 1.31 -4.92 23.96
CA TRP A 105 1.93 -5.52 22.78
C TRP A 105 1.74 -7.04 22.78
N GLU A 106 1.16 -7.54 21.69
CA GLU A 106 1.11 -8.96 21.43
C GLU A 106 2.26 -9.39 20.52
N LYS A 107 2.75 -10.62 20.73
CA LYS A 107 3.80 -11.22 19.90
C LYS A 107 3.32 -12.48 19.23
N LYS A 108 3.60 -12.62 17.91
CA LYS A 108 3.49 -13.87 17.16
C LYS A 108 4.80 -14.16 16.46
N SER A 109 5.21 -15.43 16.46
CA SER A 109 6.42 -15.87 15.75
C SER A 109 6.04 -16.83 14.64
N TYR A 110 6.67 -16.67 13.47
CA TYR A 110 6.46 -17.49 12.28
C TYR A 110 7.78 -18.10 11.86
N ASP A 111 7.78 -19.40 11.57
CA ASP A 111 8.95 -20.09 11.05
C ASP A 111 9.08 -19.86 9.53
N LEU A 112 10.27 -19.50 9.10
CA LEU A 112 10.66 -19.41 7.69
C LEU A 112 11.28 -20.71 7.24
N LYS A 113 11.11 -21.08 5.97
CA LYS A 113 11.71 -22.29 5.40
C LYS A 113 13.24 -22.23 5.36
N ASP A 114 13.76 -21.05 5.15
CA ASP A 114 15.21 -20.79 5.13
C ASP A 114 15.54 -19.48 5.86
N SER A 115 16.83 -19.20 5.96
CA SER A 115 17.32 -17.99 6.62
C SER A 115 17.61 -16.83 5.67
N LYS A 116 17.13 -16.91 4.41
CA LYS A 116 17.29 -15.79 3.48
C LYS A 116 16.61 -14.54 4.03
N PRO A 117 17.24 -13.37 3.89
CA PRO A 117 16.59 -12.11 4.23
C PRO A 117 15.27 -11.98 3.47
N LEU A 118 14.19 -11.62 4.17
CA LEU A 118 12.89 -11.36 3.51
C LEU A 118 12.99 -10.30 2.42
N ALA A 119 13.91 -9.34 2.57
CA ALA A 119 14.20 -8.36 1.52
C ALA A 119 14.55 -9.00 0.17
N ASP A 120 15.22 -10.16 0.17
CA ASP A 120 15.56 -10.87 -1.07
C ASP A 120 14.33 -11.46 -1.76
N TYR A 121 13.26 -11.76 -1.01
CA TYR A 121 11.97 -12.16 -1.58
C TYR A 121 11.18 -10.97 -2.14
N LEU A 122 11.32 -9.78 -1.54
CA LEU A 122 10.68 -8.56 -2.03
C LEU A 122 11.31 -8.04 -3.34
N ARG A 123 12.57 -8.42 -3.60
CA ARG A 123 13.28 -8.06 -4.84
C ARG A 123 12.99 -8.98 -6.02
N GLN A 124 12.26 -10.07 -5.79
CA GLN A 124 11.97 -11.02 -6.86
C GLN A 124 11.07 -10.36 -7.91
N ASP A 125 11.45 -10.54 -9.17
CA ASP A 125 10.86 -10.16 -10.46
C ASP A 125 9.34 -9.90 -10.49
N TYR A 126 8.88 -8.96 -9.65
CA TYR A 126 7.58 -8.39 -9.89
C TYR A 126 7.69 -7.46 -11.09
N ASN A 127 6.90 -7.70 -12.11
CA ASN A 127 6.70 -6.69 -13.13
C ASN A 127 5.88 -5.54 -12.52
N VAL A 128 6.58 -4.67 -11.77
CA VAL A 128 5.98 -3.52 -11.06
C VAL A 128 5.25 -2.54 -11.99
N LEU A 129 5.37 -2.74 -13.30
CA LEU A 129 4.72 -1.95 -14.34
C LEU A 129 3.57 -2.71 -15.00
N ALA A 130 3.35 -3.99 -14.63
CA ALA A 130 2.23 -4.75 -15.17
C ALA A 130 0.91 -4.07 -14.86
N GLY A 131 0.09 -3.87 -15.86
CA GLY A 131 -1.23 -3.25 -15.71
C GLY A 131 -1.24 -1.71 -15.65
N VAL A 132 -0.09 -1.02 -15.62
CA VAL A 132 -0.07 0.44 -15.69
C VAL A 132 -0.51 0.89 -17.09
N LYS A 133 -1.68 1.53 -17.17
CA LYS A 133 -2.27 2.01 -18.42
C LYS A 133 -1.85 3.43 -18.75
N LYS A 134 -1.79 4.30 -17.76
CA LYS A 134 -1.55 5.73 -17.95
C LYS A 134 -0.96 6.38 -16.72
N VAL A 135 -0.01 7.26 -16.93
CA VAL A 135 0.55 8.14 -15.89
C VAL A 135 0.47 9.59 -16.36
N THR A 136 -0.06 10.47 -15.52
CA THR A 136 -0.12 11.92 -15.77
C THR A 136 0.36 12.69 -14.55
N ALA A 137 0.98 13.84 -14.74
CA ALA A 137 1.33 14.71 -13.63
C ALA A 137 0.05 15.25 -12.95
N ALA A 138 0.06 15.26 -11.61
CA ALA A 138 -1.03 15.78 -10.78
C ALA A 138 -0.64 17.09 -10.06
N GLY A 139 0.59 17.55 -10.25
CA GLY A 139 1.16 18.75 -9.63
C GLY A 139 2.24 18.43 -8.61
N GLY A 140 3.28 19.25 -8.56
CA GLY A 140 4.44 19.00 -7.72
C GLY A 140 5.08 17.64 -8.01
N ASN A 141 5.17 16.81 -6.99
CA ASN A 141 5.75 15.47 -7.07
C ASN A 141 4.68 14.35 -7.15
N ASP A 142 3.43 14.73 -7.38
CA ASP A 142 2.31 13.81 -7.44
C ASP A 142 1.98 13.42 -8.89
N TYR A 143 1.64 12.15 -9.09
CA TYR A 143 1.30 11.56 -10.38
C TYR A 143 0.00 10.77 -10.24
N ASN A 144 -0.94 10.99 -11.17
CA ASN A 144 -2.11 10.12 -11.32
C ASN A 144 -1.69 8.89 -12.12
N VAL A 145 -1.85 7.72 -11.53
CA VAL A 145 -1.55 6.42 -12.14
C VAL A 145 -2.86 5.66 -12.30
N VAL A 146 -3.20 5.32 -13.53
CA VAL A 146 -4.32 4.43 -13.84
C VAL A 146 -3.77 3.04 -14.06
N PHE A 147 -4.31 2.09 -13.31
CA PHE A 147 -3.86 0.71 -13.26
C PHE A 147 -5.01 -0.25 -13.63
N ASP A 148 -4.74 -1.20 -14.52
CA ASP A 148 -5.67 -2.28 -14.84
C ASP A 148 -5.60 -3.34 -13.75
N ALA A 149 -6.64 -3.40 -12.93
CA ALA A 149 -6.70 -4.33 -11.82
C ALA A 149 -6.70 -5.81 -12.25
N SER A 150 -6.99 -6.12 -13.51
CA SER A 150 -6.92 -7.49 -14.01
C SER A 150 -5.53 -8.12 -13.89
N HIS A 151 -4.48 -7.30 -13.82
CA HIS A 151 -3.10 -7.72 -13.64
C HIS A 151 -2.66 -7.91 -12.18
N ILE A 152 -3.51 -7.57 -11.20
CA ILE A 152 -3.17 -7.64 -9.78
C ILE A 152 -3.00 -9.08 -9.30
N TYR A 153 -3.70 -10.03 -9.88
CA TYR A 153 -3.73 -11.41 -9.44
C TYR A 153 -3.58 -12.40 -10.58
N ASN A 154 -2.70 -13.37 -10.37
CA ASN A 154 -2.57 -14.55 -11.21
C ASN A 154 -2.71 -15.81 -10.33
N PRO A 155 -3.59 -16.77 -10.65
CA PRO A 155 -3.71 -18.02 -9.90
C PRO A 155 -2.39 -18.77 -9.67
N ALA A 156 -1.43 -18.65 -10.58
CA ALA A 156 -0.10 -19.24 -10.43
C ALA A 156 0.67 -18.69 -9.22
N ASP A 157 0.35 -17.48 -8.75
CA ASP A 157 1.01 -16.85 -7.60
C ASP A 157 0.78 -17.62 -6.30
N GLN A 158 -0.35 -18.34 -6.17
CA GLN A 158 -0.65 -19.16 -5.00
C GLN A 158 0.43 -20.22 -4.74
N ALA A 159 0.94 -20.85 -5.81
CA ALA A 159 2.01 -21.83 -5.68
C ALA A 159 3.29 -21.21 -5.12
N GLN A 160 3.61 -19.99 -5.57
CA GLN A 160 4.76 -19.24 -5.06
C GLN A 160 4.55 -18.79 -3.61
N TRP A 161 3.35 -18.31 -3.25
CA TRP A 161 3.03 -17.94 -1.86
C TRP A 161 3.15 -19.12 -0.91
N LYS A 162 2.64 -20.28 -1.31
CA LYS A 162 2.78 -21.53 -0.54
C LYS A 162 4.26 -21.91 -0.39
N LYS A 163 5.05 -21.80 -1.46
CA LYS A 163 6.50 -22.04 -1.43
C LYS A 163 7.22 -21.08 -0.49
N ASN A 164 6.77 -19.82 -0.44
CA ASN A 164 7.29 -18.79 0.46
C ASN A 164 6.81 -18.93 1.92
N GLY A 165 6.00 -19.94 2.23
CA GLY A 165 5.62 -20.28 3.61
C GLY A 165 4.27 -19.72 4.06
N MET A 166 3.49 -19.09 3.17
CA MET A 166 2.14 -18.67 3.53
C MET A 166 1.27 -19.89 3.88
N THR A 167 0.47 -19.73 4.93
CA THR A 167 -0.52 -20.74 5.32
C THR A 167 -1.68 -20.79 4.33
N ALA A 168 -2.43 -21.89 4.33
CA ALA A 168 -3.62 -22.01 3.48
C ALA A 168 -4.64 -20.90 3.74
N GLU A 169 -4.80 -20.48 5.00
CA GLU A 169 -5.68 -19.38 5.39
C GLU A 169 -5.20 -18.03 4.83
N GLN A 170 -3.91 -17.72 4.98
CA GLN A 170 -3.33 -16.49 4.42
C GLN A 170 -3.48 -16.44 2.89
N ILE A 171 -3.26 -17.57 2.20
CA ILE A 171 -3.46 -17.68 0.75
C ILE A 171 -4.94 -17.45 0.39
N ARG A 172 -5.87 -18.01 1.15
CA ARG A 172 -7.32 -17.84 0.95
C ARG A 172 -7.72 -16.36 1.06
N VAL A 173 -7.29 -15.69 2.13
CA VAL A 173 -7.57 -14.26 2.36
C VAL A 173 -6.96 -13.41 1.26
N MET A 174 -5.68 -13.59 0.96
CA MET A 174 -4.99 -12.83 -0.10
C MET A 174 -5.66 -13.03 -1.46
N THR A 175 -6.00 -14.26 -1.81
CA THR A 175 -6.70 -14.57 -3.06
C THR A 175 -8.02 -13.82 -3.16
N LYS A 176 -8.82 -13.83 -2.09
CA LYS A 176 -10.12 -13.14 -2.08
C LYS A 176 -9.98 -11.63 -2.23
N VAL A 177 -9.02 -11.02 -1.53
CA VAL A 177 -8.72 -9.59 -1.65
C VAL A 177 -8.33 -9.24 -3.10
N LEU A 178 -7.38 -9.98 -3.67
CA LEU A 178 -6.88 -9.69 -5.01
C LEU A 178 -7.92 -9.95 -6.11
N GLN A 179 -8.72 -11.00 -5.98
CA GLN A 179 -9.86 -11.25 -6.87
C GLN A 179 -10.92 -10.15 -6.78
N GLY A 180 -11.22 -9.68 -5.57
CA GLY A 180 -12.12 -8.54 -5.38
C GLY A 180 -11.58 -7.27 -6.03
N LEU A 181 -10.29 -6.99 -5.90
CA LEU A 181 -9.64 -5.86 -6.58
C LEU A 181 -9.70 -6.00 -8.11
N GLN A 182 -9.50 -7.21 -8.67
CA GLN A 182 -9.64 -7.45 -10.12
C GLN A 182 -11.03 -7.06 -10.65
N GLN A 183 -12.07 -7.25 -9.85
CA GLN A 183 -13.44 -6.90 -10.22
C GLN A 183 -13.70 -5.39 -10.21
N CYS A 184 -12.82 -4.60 -9.59
CA CYS A 184 -12.95 -3.14 -9.57
C CYS A 184 -12.64 -2.47 -10.93
N GLY A 185 -12.07 -3.20 -11.89
CA GLY A 185 -11.69 -2.63 -13.18
C GLY A 185 -10.45 -1.74 -13.10
N ASP A 186 -10.50 -0.56 -13.72
CA ASP A 186 -9.37 0.38 -13.66
C ASP A 186 -9.33 1.08 -12.29
N LEU A 187 -8.19 0.97 -11.63
CA LEU A 187 -7.92 1.66 -10.37
C LEU A 187 -7.11 2.93 -10.64
N SER A 188 -7.58 4.05 -10.11
CA SER A 188 -6.85 5.32 -10.17
C SER A 188 -6.20 5.61 -8.82
N THR A 189 -4.90 5.83 -8.81
CA THR A 189 -4.13 6.15 -7.60
C THR A 189 -3.39 7.46 -7.79
N VAL A 190 -3.12 8.15 -6.69
CA VAL A 190 -2.17 9.27 -6.66
C VAL A 190 -0.89 8.78 -6.00
N VAL A 191 0.21 8.86 -6.74
CA VAL A 191 1.53 8.41 -6.31
C VAL A 191 2.43 9.63 -6.14
N THR A 192 3.04 9.79 -4.96
CA THR A 192 4.06 10.82 -4.71
C THR A 192 5.43 10.20 -4.91
N ILE A 193 6.26 10.84 -5.73
CA ILE A 193 7.65 10.44 -5.99
C ILE A 193 8.57 11.45 -5.30
N ASP A 194 9.47 10.96 -4.44
CA ASP A 194 10.50 11.77 -3.84
C ASP A 194 11.56 12.13 -4.90
N PRO A 195 11.77 13.43 -5.20
CA PRO A 195 12.68 13.86 -6.26
C PRO A 195 14.15 13.60 -5.92
N ALA A 196 14.52 13.53 -4.63
CA ALA A 196 15.90 13.30 -4.20
C ALA A 196 16.29 11.83 -4.33
N THR A 197 15.40 10.91 -3.95
CA THR A 197 15.65 9.46 -3.99
C THR A 197 15.13 8.82 -5.27
N LYS A 198 14.30 9.52 -6.05
CA LYS A 198 13.57 9.01 -7.21
C LYS A 198 12.81 7.71 -6.89
N ARG A 199 12.11 7.70 -5.77
CA ARG A 199 11.37 6.55 -5.27
C ARG A 199 9.94 6.95 -4.92
N ILE A 200 9.04 6.01 -4.99
CA ILE A 200 7.68 6.20 -4.50
C ILE A 200 7.74 6.33 -2.98
N SER A 201 7.25 7.46 -2.46
CA SER A 201 7.17 7.74 -1.02
C SER A 201 5.76 7.62 -0.47
N ARG A 202 4.75 7.80 -1.33
CA ARG A 202 3.34 7.68 -0.93
C ARG A 202 2.50 7.13 -2.07
N ILE A 203 1.53 6.29 -1.72
CA ILE A 203 0.47 5.83 -2.61
C ILE A 203 -0.86 6.19 -1.94
N SER A 204 -1.73 6.89 -2.67
CA SER A 204 -3.06 7.26 -2.21
C SER A 204 -4.10 6.65 -3.14
N LEU A 205 -4.94 5.78 -2.58
CA LEU A 205 -6.03 5.13 -3.29
C LEU A 205 -7.36 5.74 -2.81
N PRO A 206 -8.06 6.48 -3.67
CA PRO A 206 -9.40 6.97 -3.32
C PRO A 206 -10.39 5.80 -3.26
N LEU A 207 -11.31 5.84 -2.30
CA LEU A 207 -12.38 4.86 -2.20
C LEU A 207 -13.41 5.11 -3.30
N THR A 208 -13.49 4.20 -4.25
CA THR A 208 -14.58 4.10 -5.23
C THR A 208 -15.70 3.22 -4.65
N ASP A 209 -16.88 3.21 -5.28
CA ASP A 209 -18.02 2.37 -4.85
C ASP A 209 -17.64 0.88 -4.82
N GLN A 210 -16.88 0.43 -5.83
CA GLN A 210 -16.42 -0.94 -5.93
C GLN A 210 -15.43 -1.29 -4.78
N LEU A 211 -14.50 -0.39 -4.47
CA LEU A 211 -13.55 -0.59 -3.37
C LEU A 211 -14.26 -0.56 -2.01
N ARG A 212 -15.30 0.28 -1.85
CA ARG A 212 -16.15 0.28 -0.65
C ARG A 212 -16.86 -1.05 -0.46
N SER A 213 -17.50 -1.55 -1.52
CA SER A 213 -18.19 -2.83 -1.50
C SER A 213 -17.26 -3.99 -1.14
N LEU A 214 -16.06 -4.01 -1.73
CA LEU A 214 -15.01 -4.97 -1.39
C LEU A 214 -14.58 -4.85 0.07
N ALA A 215 -14.34 -3.63 0.55
CA ALA A 215 -13.91 -3.38 1.92
C ALA A 215 -14.98 -3.83 2.94
N LEU A 216 -16.26 -3.57 2.69
CA LEU A 216 -17.36 -4.05 3.54
C LEU A 216 -17.37 -5.58 3.61
N THR A 217 -17.26 -6.26 2.47
CA THR A 217 -17.22 -7.73 2.44
C THR A 217 -16.06 -8.29 3.25
N LEU A 218 -14.86 -7.67 3.13
CA LEU A 218 -13.68 -8.11 3.87
C LEU A 218 -13.80 -7.86 5.37
N VAL A 219 -14.40 -6.73 5.76
CA VAL A 219 -14.64 -6.41 7.19
C VAL A 219 -15.63 -7.40 7.80
N ASP A 220 -16.72 -7.72 7.10
CA ASP A 220 -17.71 -8.68 7.59
C ASP A 220 -17.13 -10.08 7.77
N GLU A 221 -16.25 -10.50 6.85
CA GLU A 221 -15.69 -11.85 6.86
C GLU A 221 -14.49 -12.00 7.80
N TYR A 222 -13.63 -10.98 7.89
CA TYR A 222 -12.34 -11.07 8.57
C TYR A 222 -12.16 -10.10 9.74
N GLY A 223 -13.15 -9.27 10.04
CA GLY A 223 -13.11 -8.37 11.20
C GLY A 223 -12.94 -9.16 12.50
N ARG A 224 -11.99 -8.75 13.35
CA ARG A 224 -11.58 -9.49 14.55
C ARG A 224 -12.63 -9.44 15.66
N SER A 225 -13.32 -8.31 15.78
CA SER A 225 -14.35 -8.11 16.79
C SER A 225 -15.54 -7.34 16.20
N ASP A 226 -16.69 -7.41 16.86
CA ASP A 226 -17.86 -6.64 16.45
C ASP A 226 -17.62 -5.13 16.57
N ALA A 227 -16.77 -4.69 17.51
CA ALA A 227 -16.37 -3.30 17.64
C ALA A 227 -15.54 -2.83 16.44
N ASP A 228 -14.54 -3.62 16.00
CA ASP A 228 -13.71 -3.30 14.82
C ASP A 228 -14.55 -3.28 13.54
N LYS A 229 -15.47 -4.24 13.41
CA LYS A 229 -16.43 -4.28 12.29
C LYS A 229 -17.30 -3.03 12.26
N ALA A 230 -17.85 -2.62 13.42
CA ALA A 230 -18.68 -1.44 13.52
C ALA A 230 -17.92 -0.16 13.16
N VAL A 231 -16.67 -0.02 13.60
CA VAL A 231 -15.81 1.14 13.26
C VAL A 231 -15.51 1.17 11.77
N ALA A 232 -15.07 0.05 11.20
CA ALA A 232 -14.75 -0.04 9.78
C ALA A 232 -15.99 0.19 8.90
N GLN A 233 -17.14 -0.40 9.25
CA GLN A 233 -18.40 -0.18 8.55
C GLN A 233 -18.85 1.28 8.62
N SER A 234 -18.69 1.93 9.78
CA SER A 234 -19.02 3.36 9.93
C SER A 234 -18.15 4.23 9.02
N PHE A 235 -16.84 3.97 8.95
CA PHE A 235 -15.95 4.67 8.04
C PHE A 235 -16.36 4.49 6.57
N ILE A 236 -16.66 3.25 6.17
CA ILE A 236 -17.05 2.93 4.80
C ILE A 236 -18.41 3.56 4.45
N LYS A 237 -19.38 3.53 5.38
CA LYS A 237 -20.70 4.16 5.19
C LYS A 237 -20.62 5.69 5.11
N MET A 238 -19.76 6.34 5.92
CA MET A 238 -19.53 7.78 5.77
C MET A 238 -19.04 8.16 4.38
N SER A 239 -18.39 7.22 3.69
CA SER A 239 -17.93 7.42 2.32
C SER A 239 -19.06 7.40 1.28
N GLU A 240 -20.24 6.85 1.60
CA GLU A 240 -21.41 6.81 0.69
C GLU A 240 -22.14 8.15 0.54
N VAL A 241 -21.94 9.06 1.50
CA VAL A 241 -22.68 10.34 1.55
C VAL A 241 -22.12 11.43 0.61
N SER A 242 -21.11 11.12 -0.18
CA SER A 242 -20.34 12.10 -0.97
C SER A 242 -20.52 12.06 -2.48
N LEU A 243 -21.67 11.59 -2.96
CA LEU A 243 -22.02 11.67 -4.39
C LEU A 243 -22.99 12.84 -4.65
#